data_a15f2acb7557fef75497938d60f3e775
#
_entry.id   a15f2acb7557fef75497938d60f3e775
#
_cell.length_a   1.000
_cell.length_b   1.000
_cell.length_c   1.000
_cell.angle_alpha   90.00
_cell.angle_beta   90.00
_cell.angle_gamma   90.00
#
_symmetry.space_group_name_H-M   'P 1'
#
loop_
_entity.id
_entity.type
_entity.pdbx_description
1 polymer ?
#
loop_
_entity_poly.entity_id
_entity_poly.type
_entity_poly.pdbx_seq_one_letter_code
_entity_poly.pdbx_strand_id
1 'polypeptide(L)' 'MVELTKKLERLHKSWDASEIQQIILDVGKTNGFENNRDWFKLIYEVLLGSQSGPRLGSFFALLGKEKTVEKMNEVLR' A
#
# COMPACT_ATOMS: atom_id res chain seq x y z
N MET A 1 2.03 5.39 6.99
CA MET A 1 2.80 4.52 6.05
C MET A 1 3.58 3.41 6.74
N VAL A 2 4.20 3.68 7.88
CA VAL A 2 4.91 2.62 8.62
C VAL A 2 3.97 1.47 8.99
N GLU A 3 2.78 1.78 9.46
CA GLU A 3 1.78 0.77 9.82
C GLU A 3 1.38 -0.08 8.61
N LEU A 4 1.21 0.55 7.45
CA LEU A 4 0.89 -0.16 6.22
C LEU A 4 2.01 -1.14 5.84
N THR A 5 3.26 -0.69 5.92
CA THR A 5 4.42 -1.53 5.64
C THR A 5 4.45 -2.75 6.56
N LYS A 6 4.24 -2.54 7.86
CA LYS A 6 4.22 -3.64 8.82
C LYS A 6 3.12 -4.65 8.55
N LYS A 7 1.93 -4.17 8.20
CA LYS A 7 0.81 -5.07 7.90
C LYS A 7 1.06 -5.88 6.64
N LEU A 8 1.65 -5.25 5.63
CA LEU A 8 2.01 -5.95 4.40
C LEU A 8 3.08 -7.00 4.66
N GLU A 9 4.07 -6.71 5.51
CA GLU A 9 5.11 -7.67 5.89
C GLU A 9 4.52 -8.90 6.59
N ARG A 10 3.43 -8.72 7.33
CA ARG A 10 2.78 -9.81 8.07
C ARG A 10 1.84 -10.66 7.22
N LEU A 11 1.63 -10.28 5.98
CA LEU A 11 0.78 -11.06 5.08
C LEU A 11 1.54 -12.29 4.61
N HIS A 12 1.19 -13.45 5.17
CA HIS A 12 1.90 -14.69 4.89
C HIS A 12 1.16 -15.69 4.00
N LYS A 13 -0.15 -15.56 3.88
CA LYS A 13 -0.96 -16.55 3.18
C LYS A 13 -0.77 -16.51 1.67
N SER A 14 -1.21 -15.45 1.06
CA SER A 14 -1.04 -15.27 -0.37
C SER A 14 -0.88 -13.79 -0.67
N TRP A 15 0.01 -13.48 -1.58
CA TRP A 15 0.23 -12.11 -2.02
C TRP A 15 -0.75 -11.81 -3.14
N ASP A 16 -2.01 -11.61 -2.75
CA ASP A 16 -3.16 -11.49 -3.63
C ASP A 16 -3.64 -10.05 -3.68
N ALA A 17 -4.01 -9.58 -4.85
CA ALA A 17 -4.48 -8.22 -5.05
C ALA A 17 -5.64 -7.84 -4.12
N SER A 18 -6.59 -8.76 -3.91
CA SER A 18 -7.73 -8.52 -3.03
C SER A 18 -7.32 -8.34 -1.58
N GLU A 19 -6.42 -9.19 -1.10
CA GLU A 19 -5.92 -9.11 0.27
C GLU A 19 -5.12 -7.83 0.49
N ILE A 20 -4.26 -7.50 -0.45
CA ILE A 20 -3.46 -6.28 -0.39
C ILE A 20 -4.35 -5.05 -0.36
N GLN A 21 -5.35 -5.01 -1.23
CA GLN A 21 -6.30 -3.91 -1.31
C GLN A 21 -7.04 -3.73 0.00
N GLN A 22 -7.46 -4.82 0.62
CA GLN A 22 -8.17 -4.80 1.90
C GLN A 22 -7.28 -4.23 3.01
N ILE A 23 -6.03 -4.64 3.05
CA ILE A 23 -5.07 -4.12 4.03
C ILE A 23 -4.89 -2.62 3.87
N ILE A 24 -4.74 -2.16 2.65
CA ILE A 24 -4.59 -0.74 2.36
C ILE A 24 -5.80 0.06 2.85
N LEU A 25 -6.99 -0.43 2.59
CA LEU A 25 -8.23 0.22 3.03
C LEU A 25 -8.34 0.27 4.56
N ASP A 26 -8.00 -0.83 5.21
CA ASP A 26 -8.07 -0.93 6.67
C ASP A 26 -7.11 0.06 7.34
N VAL A 27 -5.89 0.16 6.82
CA VAL A 27 -4.91 1.09 7.37
C VAL A 27 -5.36 2.53 7.18
N GLY A 28 -5.95 2.85 6.04
CA GLY A 28 -6.50 4.18 5.79
C GLY A 28 -7.56 4.56 6.82
N LYS A 29 -8.48 3.65 7.12
CA LYS A 29 -9.52 3.89 8.12
C LYS A 29 -8.93 4.08 9.50
N THR A 30 -7.97 3.25 9.88
CA THR A 30 -7.31 3.33 11.18
C THR A 30 -6.60 4.67 11.36
N ASN A 31 -6.08 5.23 10.30
CA ASN A 31 -5.36 6.50 10.34
C ASN A 31 -6.25 7.73 10.11
N GLY A 32 -7.57 7.55 10.13
CA GLY A 32 -8.52 8.66 10.11
C GLY A 32 -8.84 9.22 8.74
N PHE A 33 -8.51 8.51 7.68
CA PHE A 33 -8.89 8.93 6.33
C PHE A 33 -10.34 8.57 6.07
N GLU A 34 -11.19 9.58 6.08
CA GLU A 34 -12.62 9.39 5.79
C GLU A 34 -12.86 9.08 4.33
N ASN A 35 -11.98 9.59 3.47
CA ASN A 35 -12.07 9.46 2.03
C ASN A 35 -10.93 8.61 1.50
N ASN A 36 -11.25 7.46 0.93
CA ASN A 36 -10.24 6.57 0.36
C ASN A 36 -9.43 7.22 -0.76
N ARG A 37 -10.03 8.17 -1.46
CA ARG A 37 -9.35 8.89 -2.55
C ARG A 37 -8.11 9.62 -2.03
N ASP A 38 -8.24 10.32 -0.90
CA ASP A 38 -7.12 11.06 -0.32
C ASP A 38 -6.01 10.12 0.14
N TRP A 39 -6.40 8.98 0.71
CA TRP A 39 -5.47 7.97 1.16
C TRP A 39 -4.68 7.37 -0.02
N PHE A 40 -5.38 6.99 -1.07
CA PHE A 40 -4.73 6.44 -2.26
C PHE A 40 -3.84 7.48 -2.95
N LYS A 41 -4.29 8.72 -3.01
CA LYS A 41 -3.50 9.81 -3.58
C LYS A 41 -2.19 9.97 -2.84
N LEU A 42 -2.21 9.91 -1.52
CA LEU A 42 -1.01 10.00 -0.70
C LEU A 42 -0.05 8.86 -1.03
N ILE A 43 -0.56 7.63 -1.13
CA ILE A 43 0.26 6.47 -1.45
C ILE A 43 0.91 6.62 -2.82
N TYR A 44 0.14 7.06 -3.82
CA TYR A 44 0.68 7.27 -5.16
C TYR A 44 1.79 8.32 -5.16
N GLU A 45 1.59 9.41 -4.46
CA GLU A 45 2.59 10.47 -4.37
C GLU A 45 3.87 9.98 -3.71
N VAL A 46 3.75 9.21 -2.65
CA VAL A 46 4.89 8.68 -1.90
C VAL A 46 5.65 7.64 -2.71
N LEU A 47 4.95 6.73 -3.35
CA LEU A 47 5.57 5.59 -4.04
C LEU A 47 5.94 5.90 -5.49
N LEU A 48 5.11 6.65 -6.18
CA LEU A 48 5.26 6.88 -7.62
C LEU A 48 5.56 8.32 -8.00
N GLY A 49 5.47 9.24 -7.05
CA GLY A 49 5.65 10.65 -7.32
C GLY A 49 4.56 11.23 -8.20
N SER A 50 3.39 10.62 -8.22
CA SER A 50 2.27 10.98 -9.09
C SER A 50 0.98 10.92 -8.29
N GLN A 51 -0.03 11.70 -8.72
CA GLN A 51 -1.31 11.73 -8.02
C GLN A 51 -2.24 10.59 -8.42
N SER A 52 -1.87 9.83 -9.41
CA SER A 52 -2.67 8.70 -9.88
C SER A 52 -1.78 7.62 -10.46
N GLY A 53 -2.33 6.43 -10.63
CA GLY A 53 -1.57 5.32 -11.16
C GLY A 53 -2.43 4.06 -11.24
N PRO A 54 -1.81 2.89 -11.44
CA PRO A 54 -2.54 1.63 -11.51
C PRO A 54 -3.18 1.31 -10.16
N ARG A 55 -4.14 0.39 -10.16
CA ARG A 55 -4.80 -0.07 -8.94
C ARG A 55 -3.74 -0.63 -7.99
N LEU A 56 -3.70 -0.11 -6.74
CA LEU A 56 -2.64 -0.45 -5.79
C LEU A 56 -2.55 -1.94 -5.47
N GLY A 57 -3.68 -2.60 -5.26
CA GLY A 57 -3.67 -4.02 -4.98
C GLY A 57 -3.03 -4.82 -6.11
N SER A 58 -3.42 -4.54 -7.34
CA SER A 58 -2.86 -5.20 -8.52
C SER A 58 -1.38 -4.83 -8.72
N PHE A 59 -1.05 -3.58 -8.51
CA PHE A 59 0.32 -3.10 -8.64
C PHE A 59 1.26 -3.83 -7.67
N PHE A 60 0.87 -3.92 -6.41
CA PHE A 60 1.68 -4.59 -5.40
C PHE A 60 1.74 -6.10 -5.65
N ALA A 61 0.65 -6.70 -6.13
CA ALA A 61 0.64 -8.12 -6.46
C ALA A 61 1.63 -8.45 -7.56
N LEU A 62 1.72 -7.59 -8.56
CA LEU A 62 2.67 -7.73 -9.67
C LEU A 62 4.11 -7.53 -9.21
N LEU A 63 4.31 -6.54 -8.36
CA LEU A 63 5.64 -6.18 -7.87
C LEU A 63 6.24 -7.27 -6.99
N GLY A 64 5.41 -7.95 -6.21
CA GLY A 64 5.85 -8.97 -5.27
C GLY A 64 6.08 -8.38 -3.88
N LYS A 65 5.92 -9.23 -2.87
CA LYS A 65 6.01 -8.80 -1.48
C LYS A 65 7.36 -8.15 -1.14
N GLU A 66 8.45 -8.81 -1.51
CA GLU A 66 9.78 -8.32 -1.17
C GLU A 66 10.06 -6.94 -1.76
N LYS A 67 9.75 -6.76 -3.04
CA LYS A 67 9.97 -5.49 -3.72
C LYS A 67 9.05 -4.40 -3.18
N THR A 68 7.82 -4.76 -2.85
CA THR A 68 6.87 -3.81 -2.28
C THR A 68 7.37 -3.28 -0.94
N VAL A 69 7.76 -4.17 -0.05
CA VAL A 69 8.27 -3.81 1.27
C VAL A 69 9.56 -3.01 1.15
N GLU A 70 10.46 -3.43 0.29
CA GLU A 70 11.72 -2.74 0.05
C GLU A 70 11.49 -1.30 -0.43
N LYS A 71 10.58 -1.13 -1.38
CA LYS A 71 10.25 0.19 -1.91
C LYS A 71 9.63 1.09 -0.85
N MET A 72 8.75 0.55 -0.03
CA MET A 72 8.13 1.31 1.05
C MET A 72 9.14 1.73 2.10
N ASN A 73 10.05 0.84 2.49
CA ASN A 73 11.11 1.16 3.43
C ASN A 73 12.05 2.23 2.89
N GLU A 74 12.34 2.17 1.61
CA GLU A 74 13.19 3.14 0.92
C GLU A 74 12.60 4.54 0.99
N VAL A 75 11.30 4.64 0.77
CA VAL A 75 10.57 5.91 0.80
C VAL A 75 10.42 6.46 2.22
N LEU A 76 10.30 5.58 3.21
CA LEU A 76 10.09 5.98 4.60
C LEU A 76 11.37 6.38 5.33
N ARG A 77 12.49 6.25 4.71
CA ARG A 77 13.77 6.67 5.31
C ARG A 77 13.90 8.20 5.31
#